data_6b5d05b39affe759432947537b48a82a
#
_entry.id   6b5d05b39affe759432947537b48a82a
#
_cell.length_a   1.000
_cell.length_b   1.000
_cell.length_c   1.000
_cell.angle_alpha   90.00
_cell.angle_beta   90.00
_cell.angle_gamma   90.00
#
_symmetry.space_group_name_H-M   'P 1'
#
loop_
_entity.id
_entity.type
_entity.pdbx_description
1 polymer ?
#
loop_
_entity_poly.entity_id
_entity_poly.type
_entity_poly.pdbx_seq_one_letter_code
_entity_poly.pdbx_strand_id
1 'polypeptide(L)'
;MTVEFTNREISSCIYSLTYMQKKLRADSNRSFAFNGFSSAYERINTNFCKVTSLKNFFKKALKEQTLTLELNDDQLLILQQTMNDFETAVKTFGRPNKKDWIAFELNKQIVNKVGLAKTYPSMLF
;
A
#
# COMPACT_ATOMS: atom_id res chain seq x y z
N MET A 1 -2.03 -15.17 -7.89
CA MET A 1 -3.35 -14.68 -8.37
C MET A 1 -3.17 -13.78 -9.58
N THR A 2 -3.88 -14.07 -10.63
CA THR A 2 -3.87 -13.21 -11.82
C THR A 2 -5.00 -12.19 -11.71
N VAL A 3 -4.67 -10.91 -11.83
CA VAL A 3 -5.62 -9.81 -11.67
C VAL A 3 -5.53 -8.88 -12.86
N GLU A 4 -6.68 -8.53 -13.42
CA GLU A 4 -6.79 -7.54 -14.48
C GLU A 4 -7.13 -6.18 -13.87
N PHE A 5 -6.26 -5.19 -14.11
CA PHE A 5 -6.43 -3.83 -13.62
C PHE A 5 -6.72 -2.87 -14.77
N THR A 6 -7.39 -1.78 -14.46
CA THR A 6 -7.42 -0.61 -15.34
C THR A 6 -6.21 0.28 -15.06
N ASN A 7 -5.88 1.18 -15.99
CA ASN A 7 -4.83 2.17 -15.78
C ASN A 7 -5.07 3.00 -14.51
N ARG A 8 -6.32 3.39 -14.28
CA ARG A 8 -6.71 4.17 -13.09
C ARG A 8 -6.51 3.37 -11.81
N GLU A 9 -6.84 2.09 -11.83
CA GLU A 9 -6.63 1.21 -10.68
C GLU A 9 -5.15 1.05 -10.36
N ILE A 10 -4.30 0.86 -11.37
CA ILE A 10 -2.85 0.79 -11.17
C ILE A 10 -2.33 2.11 -10.59
N SER A 11 -2.79 3.24 -11.12
CA SER A 11 -2.42 4.56 -10.58
C SER A 11 -2.86 4.72 -9.12
N SER A 12 -4.04 4.21 -8.77
CA SER A 12 -4.52 4.22 -7.38
C SER A 12 -3.67 3.33 -6.47
N CYS A 13 -3.25 2.16 -6.95
CA CYS A 13 -2.31 1.31 -6.22
C CYS A 13 -1.01 2.05 -5.93
N ILE A 14 -0.44 2.71 -6.95
CA ILE A 14 0.80 3.50 -6.79
C ILE A 14 0.59 4.62 -5.78
N TYR A 15 -0.52 5.33 -5.86
CA TYR A 15 -0.84 6.42 -4.94
C TYR A 15 -0.93 5.93 -3.49
N SER A 16 -1.65 4.83 -3.27
CA SER A 16 -1.84 4.25 -1.94
C SER A 16 -0.53 3.71 -1.37
N LEU A 17 0.27 3.05 -2.20
CA LEU A 17 1.59 2.55 -1.80
C LEU A 17 2.56 3.68 -1.51
N THR A 18 2.47 4.80 -2.23
CA THR A 18 3.26 5.99 -1.94
C THR A 18 2.92 6.57 -0.57
N TYR A 19 1.63 6.61 -0.23
CA TYR A 19 1.18 7.01 1.11
C TYR A 19 1.78 6.10 2.18
N MET A 20 1.69 4.78 1.99
CA MET A 20 2.25 3.80 2.93
C MET A 20 3.76 3.95 3.08
N GLN A 21 4.47 4.20 1.98
CA GLN A 21 5.90 4.44 1.98
C GLN A 21 6.29 5.60 2.90
N LYS A 22 5.56 6.72 2.79
CA LYS A 22 5.81 7.91 3.61
C LYS A 22 5.52 7.65 5.09
N LYS A 23 4.43 6.96 5.39
CA LYS A 23 4.07 6.63 6.76
C LYS A 23 5.05 5.67 7.42
N LEU A 24 5.44 4.62 6.71
CA LEU A 24 6.42 3.66 7.23
C LEU A 24 7.79 4.30 7.44
N ARG A 25 8.20 5.21 6.57
CA ARG A 25 9.46 5.95 6.78
C ARG A 25 9.39 6.84 8.01
N ALA A 26 8.28 7.55 8.22
CA ALA A 26 8.09 8.38 9.40
C ALA A 26 8.10 7.53 10.67
N ASP A 27 7.42 6.38 10.67
CA ASP A 27 7.39 5.45 11.80
C ASP A 27 8.77 4.84 12.06
N SER A 28 9.51 4.50 11.00
CA SER A 28 10.88 3.98 11.09
C SER A 28 11.82 4.99 11.76
N ASN A 29 11.78 6.24 11.31
CA ASN A 29 12.60 7.31 11.87
C ASN A 29 12.28 7.55 13.35
N ARG A 30 11.00 7.54 13.70
CA ARG A 30 10.55 7.72 15.08
C ARG A 30 10.96 6.56 15.96
N SER A 31 10.79 5.34 15.50
CA SER A 31 11.21 4.14 16.23
C SER A 31 12.72 4.13 16.47
N PHE A 32 13.50 4.48 15.46
CA PHE A 32 14.97 4.58 15.59
C PHE A 32 15.38 5.66 16.60
N ALA A 33 14.72 6.82 16.59
CA ALA A 33 15.02 7.92 17.49
C ALA A 33 14.82 7.51 18.96
N PHE A 34 13.81 6.67 19.25
CA PHE A 34 13.52 6.24 20.62
C PHE A 34 14.26 4.98 21.04
N ASN A 35 14.41 3.99 20.16
CA ASN A 35 14.88 2.66 20.50
C ASN A 35 16.01 2.13 19.62
N GLY A 36 16.54 2.95 18.70
CA GLY A 36 17.60 2.52 17.79
C GLY A 36 17.18 1.34 16.91
N PHE A 37 18.07 0.37 16.71
CA PHE A 37 17.85 -0.82 15.89
C PHE A 37 17.01 -1.89 16.64
N SER A 38 15.84 -1.52 17.09
CA SER A 38 14.92 -2.44 17.75
C SER A 38 14.27 -3.40 16.74
N SER A 39 13.60 -4.46 17.26
CA SER A 39 12.81 -5.35 16.41
C SER A 39 11.66 -4.63 15.73
N ALA A 40 11.07 -3.63 16.39
CA ALA A 40 10.03 -2.79 15.80
C ALA A 40 10.58 -1.99 14.60
N TYR A 41 11.75 -1.40 14.73
CA TYR A 41 12.43 -0.69 13.65
C TYR A 41 12.68 -1.62 12.45
N GLU A 42 13.22 -2.80 12.70
CA GLU A 42 13.50 -3.78 11.65
C GLU A 42 12.23 -4.22 10.92
N ARG A 43 11.14 -4.45 11.65
CA ARG A 43 9.85 -4.82 11.07
C ARG A 43 9.31 -3.70 10.17
N ILE A 44 9.35 -2.46 10.63
CA ILE A 44 8.88 -1.31 9.86
C ILE A 44 9.70 -1.15 8.58
N ASN A 45 11.04 -1.27 8.69
CA ASN A 45 11.92 -1.21 7.52
C ASN A 45 11.66 -2.35 6.53
N THR A 46 11.42 -3.56 7.01
CA THR A 46 11.05 -4.69 6.14
C THR A 46 9.77 -4.39 5.38
N ASN A 47 8.75 -3.87 6.04
CA ASN A 47 7.50 -3.47 5.40
C ASN A 47 7.72 -2.34 4.41
N PHE A 48 8.56 -1.35 4.74
CA PHE A 48 8.92 -0.27 3.82
C PHE A 48 9.54 -0.81 2.53
N CYS A 49 10.46 -1.77 2.64
CA CYS A 49 11.09 -2.39 1.47
C CYS A 49 10.07 -3.16 0.61
N LYS A 50 9.16 -3.89 1.25
CA LYS A 50 8.11 -4.64 0.54
C LYS A 50 7.15 -3.70 -0.19
N VAL A 51 6.73 -2.63 0.45
CA VAL A 51 5.87 -1.60 -0.15
C VAL A 51 6.56 -0.93 -1.32
N THR A 52 7.84 -0.59 -1.17
CA THR A 52 8.64 0.03 -2.24
C THR A 52 8.76 -0.91 -3.45
N SER A 53 9.04 -2.18 -3.21
CA SER A 53 9.13 -3.18 -4.29
C SER A 53 7.82 -3.33 -5.04
N LEU A 54 6.70 -3.39 -4.34
CA LEU A 54 5.39 -3.51 -4.96
C LEU A 54 5.01 -2.24 -5.73
N LYS A 55 5.32 -1.07 -5.19
CA LYS A 55 5.12 0.20 -5.89
C LYS A 55 5.88 0.22 -7.22
N ASN A 56 7.15 -0.20 -7.21
CA ASN A 56 7.97 -0.26 -8.42
C ASN A 56 7.42 -1.26 -9.43
N PHE A 57 6.90 -2.39 -8.95
CA PHE A 57 6.22 -3.38 -9.78
C PHE A 57 5.04 -2.76 -10.54
N PHE A 58 4.18 -2.02 -9.85
CA PHE A 58 3.04 -1.35 -10.49
C PHE A 58 3.47 -0.20 -11.41
N LYS A 59 4.50 0.55 -11.05
CA LYS A 59 5.06 1.60 -11.94
C LYS A 59 5.55 1.02 -13.25
N LYS A 60 6.26 -0.10 -13.20
CA LYS A 60 6.73 -0.79 -14.39
C LYS A 60 5.57 -1.29 -15.24
N ALA A 61 4.56 -1.89 -14.61
CA ALA A 61 3.36 -2.36 -15.29
C ALA A 61 2.64 -1.22 -16.02
N LEU A 62 2.48 -0.08 -15.35
CA LEU A 62 1.85 1.09 -15.96
C LEU A 62 2.64 1.62 -17.14
N LYS A 63 3.96 1.71 -17.01
CA LYS A 63 4.87 2.17 -18.09
C LYS A 63 4.80 1.25 -19.31
N GLU A 64 4.76 -0.06 -19.08
CA GLU A 64 4.72 -1.08 -20.14
C GLU A 64 3.32 -1.36 -20.64
N GLN A 65 2.30 -0.72 -20.07
CA GLN A 65 0.88 -0.96 -20.40
C GLN A 65 0.47 -2.42 -20.21
N THR A 66 1.06 -3.08 -19.22
CA THR A 66 0.71 -4.45 -18.85
C THR A 66 -0.35 -4.39 -17.75
N LEU A 67 -1.61 -4.66 -18.11
CA LEU A 67 -2.75 -4.49 -17.22
C LEU A 67 -3.17 -5.79 -16.53
N THR A 68 -2.81 -6.94 -17.08
CA THR A 68 -3.05 -8.24 -16.44
C THR A 68 -1.79 -8.66 -15.71
N LEU A 69 -1.86 -8.73 -14.39
CA LEU A 69 -0.69 -8.93 -13.54
C LEU A 69 -0.85 -10.20 -12.72
N GLU A 70 0.26 -10.94 -12.60
CA GLU A 70 0.35 -12.07 -11.69
C GLU A 70 0.94 -11.57 -10.36
N LEU A 71 0.16 -11.68 -9.28
CA LEU A 71 0.60 -11.32 -7.94
C LEU A 71 0.89 -12.57 -7.13
N ASN A 72 2.09 -12.66 -6.57
CA ASN A 72 2.41 -13.72 -5.63
C ASN A 72 1.75 -13.44 -4.26
N ASP A 73 1.83 -14.39 -3.33
CA ASP A 73 1.16 -14.29 -2.04
C ASP A 73 1.65 -13.08 -1.23
N ASP A 74 2.96 -12.80 -1.25
CA ASP A 74 3.53 -11.65 -0.54
C ASP A 74 3.04 -10.33 -1.13
N GLN A 75 3.05 -10.21 -2.45
CA GLN A 75 2.55 -9.01 -3.14
C GLN A 75 1.08 -8.78 -2.87
N LEU A 76 0.28 -9.86 -2.93
CA LEU A 76 -1.15 -9.81 -2.66
C LEU A 76 -1.42 -9.34 -1.23
N LEU A 77 -0.70 -9.89 -0.25
CA LEU A 77 -0.84 -9.51 1.14
C LEU A 77 -0.51 -8.04 1.38
N ILE A 78 0.61 -7.57 0.84
CA ILE A 78 1.03 -6.16 0.98
C ILE A 78 0.00 -5.23 0.34
N LEU A 79 -0.54 -5.60 -0.81
CA LEU A 79 -1.57 -4.80 -1.46
C LEU A 79 -2.85 -4.75 -0.61
N GLN A 80 -3.30 -5.89 -0.09
CA GLN A 80 -4.49 -5.96 0.76
C GLN A 80 -4.33 -5.13 2.04
N GLN A 81 -3.18 -5.23 2.70
CA GLN A 81 -2.88 -4.43 3.90
C GLN A 81 -2.84 -2.93 3.57
N THR A 82 -2.25 -2.57 2.44
CA THR A 82 -2.20 -1.18 1.97
C THR A 82 -3.60 -0.63 1.74
N MET A 83 -4.47 -1.39 1.10
CA MET A 83 -5.85 -0.97 0.86
C MET A 83 -6.59 -0.72 2.17
N ASN A 84 -6.45 -1.61 3.15
CA ASN A 84 -7.08 -1.46 4.46
C ASN A 84 -6.54 -0.22 5.20
N ASP A 85 -5.23 -0.07 5.25
CA ASP A 85 -4.60 1.03 5.99
C ASP A 85 -4.90 2.38 5.34
N PHE A 86 -4.91 2.45 4.02
CA PHE A 86 -5.26 3.67 3.30
C PHE A 86 -6.72 4.06 3.52
N GLU A 87 -7.64 3.11 3.46
CA GLU A 87 -9.05 3.37 3.74
C GLU A 87 -9.24 3.93 5.16
N THR A 88 -8.64 3.29 6.15
CA THR A 88 -8.69 3.74 7.53
C THR A 88 -8.11 5.15 7.67
N ALA A 89 -6.98 5.41 7.02
CA ALA A 89 -6.32 6.71 7.08
C ALA A 89 -7.21 7.82 6.48
N VAL A 90 -7.80 7.58 5.32
CA VAL A 90 -8.68 8.58 4.67
C VAL A 90 -9.87 8.91 5.54
N LYS A 91 -10.47 7.91 6.19
CA LYS A 91 -11.61 8.10 7.11
C LYS A 91 -11.24 8.94 8.34
N THR A 92 -9.96 8.95 8.73
CA THR A 92 -9.46 9.70 9.89
C THR A 92 -8.82 11.02 9.50
N PHE A 93 -8.63 11.31 8.21
CA PHE A 93 -8.09 12.59 7.77
C PHE A 93 -9.06 13.72 8.11
N GLY A 94 -8.52 14.83 8.64
CA GLY A 94 -9.33 16.02 8.89
C GLY A 94 -9.85 16.64 7.59
N ARG A 95 -9.03 16.64 6.55
CA ARG A 95 -9.36 17.19 5.22
C ARG A 95 -8.69 16.39 4.11
N PRO A 96 -9.26 15.24 3.70
CA PRO A 96 -8.75 14.52 2.55
C PRO A 96 -8.87 15.40 1.29
N ASN A 97 -7.84 15.39 0.45
CA ASN A 97 -7.88 16.11 -0.81
C ASN A 97 -8.63 15.29 -1.88
N LYS A 98 -8.82 15.90 -3.06
CA LYS A 98 -9.53 15.25 -4.16
C LYS A 98 -8.86 13.94 -4.59
N LYS A 99 -7.53 13.89 -4.63
CA LYS A 99 -6.79 12.70 -5.02
C LYS A 99 -6.98 11.56 -4.02
N ASP A 100 -7.04 11.90 -2.73
CA ASP A 100 -7.32 10.91 -1.67
C ASP A 100 -8.68 10.26 -1.87
N TRP A 101 -9.71 11.05 -2.17
CA TRP A 101 -11.06 10.54 -2.41
C TRP A 101 -11.15 9.68 -3.68
N ILE A 102 -10.48 10.10 -4.76
CA ILE A 102 -10.44 9.31 -6.00
C ILE A 102 -9.79 7.95 -5.73
N ALA A 103 -8.65 7.93 -5.05
CA ALA A 103 -7.97 6.69 -4.70
C ALA A 103 -8.84 5.82 -3.77
N PHE A 104 -9.50 6.43 -2.79
CA PHE A 104 -10.41 5.74 -1.89
C PHE A 104 -11.50 4.98 -2.65
N GLU A 105 -12.14 5.63 -3.62
CA GLU A 105 -13.20 5.02 -4.43
C GLU A 105 -12.65 3.93 -5.36
N LEU A 106 -11.51 4.17 -6.00
CA LEU A 106 -10.88 3.17 -6.86
C LEU A 106 -10.40 1.95 -6.06
N ASN A 107 -9.96 2.15 -4.84
CA ASN A 107 -9.49 1.06 -3.98
C ASN A 107 -10.62 0.09 -3.61
N LYS A 108 -11.86 0.54 -3.57
CA LYS A 108 -13.01 -0.37 -3.40
C LYS A 108 -13.11 -1.37 -4.55
N GLN A 109 -12.87 -0.93 -5.78
CA GLN A 109 -12.84 -1.80 -6.94
C GLN A 109 -11.67 -2.78 -6.88
N ILE A 110 -10.51 -2.31 -6.45
CA ILE A 110 -9.32 -3.14 -6.29
C ILE A 110 -9.56 -4.22 -5.24
N VAL A 111 -10.14 -3.86 -4.10
CA VAL A 111 -10.49 -4.81 -3.04
C VAL A 111 -11.45 -5.88 -3.53
N ASN A 112 -12.42 -5.53 -4.38
CA ASN A 112 -13.33 -6.51 -4.98
C ASN A 112 -12.59 -7.54 -5.84
N LYS A 113 -11.46 -7.16 -6.41
CA LYS A 113 -10.64 -8.06 -7.24
C LYS A 113 -9.65 -8.90 -6.43
N VAL A 114 -9.04 -8.33 -5.40
CA VAL A 114 -7.95 -8.97 -4.65
C VAL A 114 -8.37 -9.49 -3.28
N GLY A 115 -9.54 -9.10 -2.78
CA GLY A 115 -10.01 -9.47 -1.45
C GLY A 115 -9.48 -8.57 -0.34
N LEU A 116 -9.92 -8.84 0.88
CA LEU A 116 -9.55 -8.09 2.09
C LEU A 116 -8.59 -8.87 2.97
N ALA A 117 -7.65 -8.16 3.59
CA ALA A 117 -6.75 -8.72 4.60
C ALA A 117 -7.40 -8.60 5.99
N LYS A 118 -8.51 -9.31 6.21
CA LYS A 118 -9.32 -9.16 7.44
C LYS A 118 -8.61 -9.62 8.72
N THR A 119 -7.69 -10.58 8.60
CA THR A 119 -7.05 -11.23 9.75
C THR A 119 -5.64 -10.74 9.99
N TYR A 120 -5.13 -9.85 9.16
CA TYR A 120 -3.75 -9.38 9.28
C TYR A 120 -3.69 -8.04 9.99
N PRO A 121 -2.67 -7.83 10.86
CA PRO A 121 -2.50 -6.54 11.52
C PRO A 121 -2.12 -5.46 10.51
N SER A 122 -2.42 -4.21 10.86
CA SER A 122 -1.96 -3.06 10.09
C SER A 122 -0.43 -3.05 10.00
N MET A 123 0.13 -2.58 8.88
CA MET A 123 1.56 -2.31 8.74
C MET A 123 1.97 -1.06 9.51
N LEU A 124 1.00 -0.22 9.87
CA LEU A 124 1.21 1.02 10.63
C LEU A 124 1.00 0.76 12.12
N PHE A 125 1.60 1.62 12.92
CA PHE A 125 1.35 1.63 14.36
C PHE A 125 0.22 2.55 14.72
#